data_9d70cbcbb4773419ec88d0fcb2a5c369
#
_entry.id   9d70cbcbb4773419ec88d0fcb2a5c369
#
_cell.length_a   1.000
_cell.length_b   1.000
_cell.length_c   1.000
_cell.angle_alpha   90.00
_cell.angle_beta   90.00
_cell.angle_gamma   90.00
#
_symmetry.space_group_name_H-M   'P 1'
#
loop_
_entity.id
_entity.type
_entity.pdbx_description
1 polymer ?
#
loop_
_entity_poly.entity_id
_entity_poly.type
_entity_poly.pdbx_seq_one_letter_code
_entity_poly.pdbx_strand_id
1 'polypeptide(L)'
;MRFNRRNSQLRPGTGQVSGDLLGDVGQYFLANIVNMDQTPLSFEYLAGRTYNEKGAKTIWAQSSQSSWDKRQATIRLAVFADGIPRVKPLVFFRRIGIGGTILTERENYNLRVVVKFNPKAYANSSSIVKWLDEQLIPILEARPTLLVLDLFSAHKTEEVLDTFAANDILVSMIPGGCTLSVQPLDVSINCLFKDILRVSDKLTVE
;
A
#
# COMPACT_ATOMS: atom_id res chain seq x y z
N MET A 1 26.20 17.40 0.82
CA MET A 1 24.96 17.70 0.05
C MET A 1 24.26 18.88 0.70
N ARG A 2 24.16 20.01 -0.01
CA ARG A 2 23.53 21.21 0.52
C ARG A 2 22.01 21.12 0.28
N PHE A 3 21.23 21.10 1.33
CA PHE A 3 19.79 21.30 1.26
C PHE A 3 19.50 22.75 0.87
N ASN A 4 18.85 22.93 -0.26
CA ASN A 4 18.45 24.22 -0.76
C ASN A 4 17.15 24.63 -0.03
N ARG A 5 17.29 25.51 0.98
CA ARG A 5 16.14 26.17 1.59
C ARG A 5 15.61 27.20 0.60
N ARG A 6 14.53 26.90 -0.09
CA ARG A 6 13.68 27.92 -0.71
C ARG A 6 12.37 28.01 0.06
N ASN A 7 12.28 29.09 0.80
CA ASN A 7 11.11 29.86 1.20
C ASN A 7 9.74 29.29 0.81
N SER A 8 9.10 28.65 1.76
CA SER A 8 7.66 28.74 1.89
C SER A 8 7.35 29.74 2.99
N GLN A 9 6.87 30.93 2.62
CA GLN A 9 6.22 31.83 3.56
C GLN A 9 4.91 31.15 4.00
N LEU A 10 4.97 30.52 5.16
CA LEU A 10 3.82 30.00 5.86
C LEU A 10 2.96 31.20 6.31
N ARG A 11 1.75 31.30 5.77
CA ARG A 11 0.74 32.19 6.32
C ARG A 11 0.30 31.63 7.67
N PRO A 12 0.31 32.40 8.77
CA PRO A 12 -0.24 31.93 10.02
C PRO A 12 -1.76 31.90 9.90
N GLY A 13 -2.33 30.71 9.81
CA GLY A 13 -3.75 30.49 10.02
C GLY A 13 -4.06 30.64 11.49
N THR A 14 -4.75 31.72 11.87
CA THR A 14 -5.35 31.90 13.19
C THR A 14 -6.54 30.96 13.34
N GLY A 15 -6.29 29.71 13.71
CA GLY A 15 -7.29 28.78 14.19
C GLY A 15 -7.04 28.52 15.67
N GLN A 16 -7.99 28.90 16.53
CA GLN A 16 -7.97 28.56 17.95
C GLN A 16 -7.88 27.05 18.10
N VAL A 17 -6.75 26.60 18.65
CA VAL A 17 -6.52 25.20 18.98
C VAL A 17 -7.10 24.96 20.38
N SER A 18 -8.34 24.50 20.42
CA SER A 18 -8.82 23.72 21.56
C SER A 18 -8.59 22.27 21.19
N GLY A 19 -7.43 21.72 21.51
CA GLY A 19 -7.03 20.52 20.89
C GLY A 19 -6.71 19.41 21.86
N ASP A 20 -7.01 18.28 21.44
CA ASP A 20 -6.37 17.04 21.83
C ASP A 20 -4.91 17.12 21.39
N LEU A 21 -3.99 17.20 22.35
CA LEU A 21 -2.54 17.17 22.10
C LEU A 21 -2.05 15.90 21.38
N LEU A 22 -2.92 14.93 21.19
CA LEU A 22 -2.69 13.70 20.42
C LEU A 22 -3.17 13.80 18.96
N GLY A 23 -3.84 14.87 18.58
CA GLY A 23 -4.43 15.03 17.24
C GLY A 23 -3.49 15.56 16.17
N ASP A 24 -2.36 16.19 16.54
CA ASP A 24 -1.49 16.88 15.60
C ASP A 24 -0.03 16.45 15.73
N VAL A 25 0.65 16.33 14.60
CA VAL A 25 2.11 16.16 14.51
C VAL A 25 2.65 17.28 13.64
N GLY A 26 3.24 18.30 14.29
CA GLY A 26 3.67 19.51 13.60
C GLY A 26 2.49 20.26 12.99
N GLN A 27 2.44 20.34 11.65
CA GLN A 27 1.36 21.01 10.91
C GLN A 27 0.28 20.07 10.38
N TYR A 28 0.36 18.74 10.66
CA TYR A 28 -0.56 17.74 10.13
C TYR A 28 -1.43 17.17 11.23
N PHE A 29 -2.73 17.02 10.95
CA PHE A 29 -3.60 16.18 11.76
C PHE A 29 -3.24 14.71 11.60
N LEU A 30 -3.38 13.89 12.63
CA LEU A 30 -3.12 12.45 12.53
C LEU A 30 -3.98 11.77 11.44
N ALA A 31 -5.18 12.27 11.22
CA ALA A 31 -6.07 11.85 10.13
C ALA A 31 -5.51 12.12 8.71
N ASN A 32 -4.53 13.03 8.59
CA ASN A 32 -3.88 13.41 7.34
C ASN A 32 -2.40 12.98 7.28
N ILE A 33 -1.97 12.09 8.17
CA ILE A 33 -0.69 11.40 8.07
C ILE A 33 -0.98 9.96 7.63
N VAL A 34 -0.54 9.60 6.44
CA VAL A 34 -0.89 8.35 5.78
C VAL A 34 0.37 7.59 5.42
N ASN A 35 0.44 6.31 5.78
CA ASN A 35 1.43 5.39 5.22
C ASN A 35 0.72 4.46 4.24
N MET A 36 1.24 4.35 3.02
CA MET A 36 0.77 3.41 2.01
C MET A 36 1.89 2.47 1.60
N ASP A 37 1.54 1.21 1.42
CA ASP A 37 2.45 0.17 0.96
C ASP A 37 1.76 -0.83 0.04
N GLN A 38 2.57 -1.55 -0.73
CA GLN A 38 2.14 -2.63 -1.60
C GLN A 38 2.88 -3.91 -1.26
N THR A 39 2.14 -4.94 -0.88
CA THR A 39 2.72 -6.24 -0.57
C THR A 39 2.20 -7.33 -1.48
N PRO A 40 3.07 -8.23 -2.00
CA PRO A 40 2.62 -9.36 -2.79
C PRO A 40 1.85 -10.36 -1.92
N LEU A 41 0.81 -10.94 -2.52
CA LEU A 41 0.04 -12.04 -1.96
C LEU A 41 0.38 -13.31 -2.73
N SER A 42 0.85 -14.31 -2.01
CA SER A 42 1.04 -15.65 -2.54
C SER A 42 -0.28 -16.42 -2.39
N PHE A 43 -0.69 -17.13 -3.44
CA PHE A 43 -1.84 -18.05 -3.36
C PHE A 43 -1.44 -19.43 -2.84
N GLU A 44 -0.16 -19.70 -2.77
CA GLU A 44 0.39 -20.93 -2.24
C GLU A 44 1.38 -20.62 -1.12
N TYR A 45 1.14 -21.16 0.03
CA TYR A 45 2.04 -21.06 1.17
C TYR A 45 2.74 -22.41 1.31
N LEU A 46 4.02 -22.44 0.97
CA LEU A 46 4.86 -23.62 1.21
C LEU A 46 4.92 -23.90 2.71
N ALA A 47 4.72 -25.15 3.10
CA ALA A 47 4.86 -25.56 4.48
C ALA A 47 6.23 -25.14 5.03
N GLY A 48 6.23 -24.43 6.14
CA GLY A 48 7.30 -23.56 6.62
C GLY A 48 8.62 -24.22 7.04
N ARG A 49 8.92 -25.48 6.65
CA ARG A 49 10.21 -26.12 6.92
C ARG A 49 10.64 -26.95 5.71
N THR A 50 11.83 -26.67 5.22
CA THR A 50 12.53 -27.51 4.26
C THR A 50 13.91 -27.82 4.80
N TYR A 51 14.42 -29.00 4.49
CA TYR A 51 15.79 -29.39 4.83
C TYR A 51 16.71 -29.01 3.67
N ASN A 52 17.81 -28.36 4.00
CA ASN A 52 18.87 -28.05 3.05
C ASN A 52 20.23 -28.13 3.75
N GLU A 53 21.32 -28.16 2.98
CA GLU A 53 22.65 -28.16 3.52
C GLU A 53 22.91 -26.91 4.37
N LYS A 54 23.59 -27.09 5.50
CA LYS A 54 23.94 -25.99 6.41
C LYS A 54 24.84 -24.98 5.69
N GLY A 55 24.33 -23.75 5.54
CA GLY A 55 25.05 -22.66 4.88
C GLY A 55 24.61 -22.37 3.44
N ALA A 56 23.63 -23.07 2.90
CA ALA A 56 23.06 -22.76 1.60
C ALA A 56 22.43 -21.36 1.61
N LYS A 57 22.89 -20.48 0.69
CA LYS A 57 22.38 -19.10 0.56
C LYS A 57 21.00 -19.04 -0.09
N THR A 58 20.61 -20.07 -0.84
CA THR A 58 19.34 -20.16 -1.56
C THR A 58 18.74 -21.53 -1.32
N ILE A 59 17.49 -21.56 -0.89
CA ILE A 59 16.75 -22.80 -0.67
C ILE A 59 15.72 -22.88 -1.79
N TRP A 60 15.83 -23.91 -2.62
CA TRP A 60 14.83 -24.21 -3.65
C TRP A 60 13.76 -25.10 -3.03
N ALA A 61 12.55 -24.57 -2.84
CA ALA A 61 11.41 -25.35 -2.46
C ALA A 61 10.56 -25.61 -3.71
N GLN A 62 10.29 -26.89 -4.01
CA GLN A 62 9.39 -27.24 -5.10
C GLN A 62 7.95 -27.09 -4.63
N SER A 63 7.17 -26.30 -5.37
CA SER A 63 5.74 -26.24 -5.23
C SER A 63 5.11 -27.45 -5.93
N SER A 64 4.12 -28.05 -5.30
CA SER A 64 3.42 -29.21 -5.84
C SER A 64 2.51 -28.88 -7.04
N GLN A 65 2.25 -27.58 -7.28
CA GLN A 65 1.32 -27.12 -8.32
C GLN A 65 1.91 -26.01 -9.17
N SER A 66 2.65 -26.36 -10.20
CA SER A 66 3.35 -25.40 -11.10
C SER A 66 2.46 -24.38 -11.81
N SER A 67 1.15 -24.60 -11.91
CA SER A 67 0.21 -23.66 -12.53
C SER A 67 -0.26 -22.54 -11.59
N TRP A 68 -0.20 -22.73 -10.28
CA TRP A 68 -0.62 -21.77 -9.27
C TRP A 68 0.49 -20.78 -8.94
N ASP A 69 1.75 -21.15 -9.06
CA ASP A 69 2.92 -20.28 -8.87
C ASP A 69 2.90 -19.03 -9.76
N LYS A 70 2.17 -19.10 -10.87
CA LYS A 70 2.02 -17.98 -11.81
C LYS A 70 0.89 -17.01 -11.44
N ARG A 71 0.04 -17.38 -10.49
CA ARG A 71 -1.03 -16.50 -10.02
C ARG A 71 -0.49 -15.66 -8.88
N GLN A 72 -0.30 -14.40 -9.16
CA GLN A 72 0.12 -13.40 -8.19
C GLN A 72 -0.98 -12.38 -8.03
N ALA A 73 -1.21 -11.97 -6.82
CA ALA A 73 -1.91 -10.76 -6.51
C ALA A 73 -0.98 -9.82 -5.74
N THR A 74 -1.31 -8.56 -5.76
CA THR A 74 -0.67 -7.55 -4.92
C THR A 74 -1.77 -6.79 -4.21
N ILE A 75 -1.62 -6.58 -2.92
CA ILE A 75 -2.51 -5.72 -2.16
C ILE A 75 -1.83 -4.40 -1.86
N ARG A 76 -2.57 -3.30 -2.04
CA ARG A 76 -2.21 -1.97 -1.57
C ARG A 76 -3.02 -1.68 -0.32
N LEU A 77 -2.32 -1.36 0.75
CA LEU A 77 -2.88 -0.95 2.03
C LEU A 77 -2.52 0.50 2.32
N ALA A 78 -3.41 1.20 3.01
CA ALA A 78 -3.13 2.52 3.55
C ALA A 78 -3.61 2.57 5.00
N VAL A 79 -2.77 3.12 5.87
CA VAL A 79 -3.06 3.33 7.29
C VAL A 79 -2.87 4.78 7.65
N PHE A 80 -3.73 5.27 8.53
CA PHE A 80 -3.71 6.63 9.03
C PHE A 80 -3.12 6.65 10.43
N ALA A 81 -2.42 7.71 10.78
CA ALA A 81 -1.74 7.79 12.08
C ALA A 81 -2.70 7.81 13.28
N ASP A 82 -3.96 8.17 13.07
CA ASP A 82 -5.02 8.07 14.07
C ASP A 82 -5.62 6.65 14.22
N GLY A 83 -5.17 5.70 13.40
CA GLY A 83 -5.63 4.31 13.43
C GLY A 83 -7.00 4.05 12.80
N ILE A 84 -7.67 5.07 12.24
CA ILE A 84 -9.00 4.93 11.65
C ILE A 84 -8.89 4.60 10.15
N PRO A 85 -9.34 3.43 9.68
CA PRO A 85 -9.29 3.09 8.26
C PRO A 85 -10.31 3.91 7.45
N ARG A 86 -9.84 4.66 6.44
CA ARG A 86 -10.67 5.50 5.57
C ARG A 86 -10.61 5.06 4.11
N VAL A 87 -9.58 4.34 3.73
CA VAL A 87 -9.34 3.86 2.37
C VAL A 87 -9.51 2.35 2.34
N LYS A 88 -10.22 1.85 1.32
CA LYS A 88 -10.41 0.41 1.14
C LYS A 88 -9.11 -0.23 0.64
N PRO A 89 -8.78 -1.45 1.10
CA PRO A 89 -7.73 -2.24 0.49
C PRO A 89 -7.95 -2.38 -1.02
N LEU A 90 -6.88 -2.24 -1.81
CA LEU A 90 -6.94 -2.39 -3.26
C LEU A 90 -6.12 -3.61 -3.68
N VAL A 91 -6.77 -4.60 -4.25
CA VAL A 91 -6.15 -5.84 -4.71
C VAL A 91 -6.01 -5.82 -6.23
N PHE A 92 -4.81 -6.10 -6.70
CA PHE A 92 -4.50 -6.31 -8.12
C PHE A 92 -4.32 -7.79 -8.39
N PHE A 93 -5.18 -8.36 -9.21
CA PHE A 93 -4.98 -9.70 -9.75
C PHE A 93 -4.30 -9.66 -11.12
N ARG A 94 -3.48 -10.68 -11.39
CA ARG A 94 -2.87 -10.84 -12.71
C ARG A 94 -3.89 -11.36 -13.69
N ARG A 95 -4.21 -10.56 -14.71
CA ARG A 95 -5.02 -11.00 -15.86
C ARG A 95 -4.75 -10.16 -17.09
N ILE A 96 -4.80 -10.81 -18.25
CA ILE A 96 -4.69 -10.20 -19.55
C ILE A 96 -6.05 -10.27 -20.24
N GLY A 97 -6.52 -9.13 -20.76
CA GLY A 97 -7.77 -9.02 -21.51
C GLY A 97 -9.00 -8.58 -20.70
N ILE A 98 -9.98 -8.07 -21.42
CA ILE A 98 -11.29 -7.65 -20.91
C ILE A 98 -12.28 -8.74 -21.34
N GLY A 99 -12.47 -9.77 -20.52
CA GLY A 99 -13.43 -10.83 -20.81
C GLY A 99 -14.68 -10.73 -19.93
N GLY A 100 -15.82 -11.24 -20.39
CA GLY A 100 -17.07 -11.30 -19.64
C GLY A 100 -16.94 -11.95 -18.26
N THR A 101 -16.00 -12.87 -18.11
CA THR A 101 -15.67 -13.52 -16.83
C THR A 101 -15.17 -12.52 -15.74
N ILE A 102 -14.55 -11.40 -16.13
CA ILE A 102 -14.10 -10.39 -15.15
C ILE A 102 -15.29 -9.64 -14.54
N LEU A 103 -16.31 -9.38 -15.35
CA LEU A 103 -17.53 -8.70 -14.87
C LEU A 103 -18.29 -9.57 -13.88
N THR A 104 -18.44 -10.86 -14.17
CA THR A 104 -19.08 -11.84 -13.28
C THR A 104 -18.27 -12.13 -12.02
N GLU A 105 -16.94 -12.13 -12.10
CA GLU A 105 -16.08 -12.27 -10.92
C GLU A 105 -16.20 -11.06 -9.97
N ARG A 106 -16.39 -9.84 -10.50
CA ARG A 106 -16.52 -8.64 -9.67
C ARG A 106 -17.68 -8.70 -8.67
N GLU A 107 -18.76 -9.35 -9.03
CA GLU A 107 -19.94 -9.49 -8.17
C GLU A 107 -19.68 -10.41 -6.96
N ASN A 108 -18.64 -11.23 -7.02
CA ASN A 108 -18.27 -12.17 -5.95
C ASN A 108 -17.33 -11.54 -4.90
N TYR A 109 -16.79 -10.34 -5.15
CA TYR A 109 -15.87 -9.72 -4.20
C TYR A 109 -16.61 -8.88 -3.16
N ASN A 110 -16.09 -8.94 -1.93
CA ASN A 110 -16.63 -8.15 -0.83
C ASN A 110 -16.51 -6.64 -1.13
N LEU A 111 -17.56 -5.90 -0.91
CA LEU A 111 -17.63 -4.44 -1.14
C LEU A 111 -16.66 -3.61 -0.29
N ARG A 112 -16.03 -4.22 0.74
CA ARG A 112 -15.00 -3.60 1.56
C ARG A 112 -13.63 -3.58 0.90
N VAL A 113 -13.47 -4.26 -0.24
CA VAL A 113 -12.22 -4.35 -0.99
C VAL A 113 -12.44 -3.85 -2.40
N VAL A 114 -11.49 -3.09 -2.94
CA VAL A 114 -11.47 -2.73 -4.36
C VAL A 114 -10.62 -3.74 -5.10
N VAL A 115 -11.16 -4.32 -6.17
CA VAL A 115 -10.45 -5.29 -6.99
C VAL A 115 -10.22 -4.72 -8.37
N LYS A 116 -8.97 -4.77 -8.82
CA LYS A 116 -8.55 -4.39 -10.19
C LYS A 116 -7.73 -5.52 -10.80
N PHE A 117 -7.74 -5.59 -12.14
CA PHE A 117 -6.99 -6.57 -12.90
C PHE A 117 -5.97 -5.86 -13.78
N ASN A 118 -4.76 -6.38 -13.83
CA ASN A 118 -3.74 -5.89 -14.76
C ASN A 118 -2.80 -7.04 -15.21
N PRO A 119 -2.04 -6.87 -16.30
CA PRO A 119 -1.23 -7.94 -16.86
C PRO A 119 -0.13 -8.48 -15.94
N LYS A 120 0.34 -7.67 -15.00
CA LYS A 120 1.49 -8.02 -14.12
C LYS A 120 1.11 -8.19 -12.66
N ALA A 121 -0.16 -7.98 -12.28
CA ALA A 121 -0.60 -7.87 -10.86
C ALA A 121 0.22 -6.82 -10.07
N TYR A 122 0.75 -5.79 -10.72
CA TYR A 122 1.63 -4.81 -10.12
C TYR A 122 1.09 -3.40 -10.38
N ALA A 123 1.18 -2.54 -9.40
CA ALA A 123 0.81 -1.15 -9.61
C ALA A 123 1.82 -0.45 -10.54
N ASN A 124 1.30 0.41 -11.37
CA ASN A 124 2.04 1.36 -12.20
C ASN A 124 1.62 2.79 -11.83
N SER A 125 2.27 3.80 -12.40
CA SER A 125 1.96 5.21 -12.14
C SER A 125 0.48 5.54 -12.35
N SER A 126 -0.11 5.12 -13.45
CA SER A 126 -1.55 5.33 -13.75
C SER A 126 -2.46 4.71 -12.67
N SER A 127 -2.10 3.55 -12.10
CA SER A 127 -2.87 2.95 -11.02
C SER A 127 -2.70 3.65 -9.69
N ILE A 128 -1.59 4.37 -9.49
CA ILE A 128 -1.35 5.21 -8.32
C ILE A 128 -2.20 6.47 -8.43
N VAL A 129 -2.17 7.16 -9.57
CA VAL A 129 -3.01 8.35 -9.81
C VAL A 129 -4.49 8.01 -9.62
N LYS A 130 -4.97 6.93 -10.24
CA LYS A 130 -6.37 6.49 -10.05
C LYS A 130 -6.72 6.18 -8.59
N TRP A 131 -5.79 5.62 -7.82
CA TRP A 131 -6.02 5.36 -6.40
C TRP A 131 -6.07 6.67 -5.60
N LEU A 132 -5.23 7.64 -5.92
CA LEU A 132 -5.26 8.96 -5.32
C LEU A 132 -6.62 9.62 -5.60
N ASP A 133 -7.04 9.69 -6.86
CA ASP A 133 -8.27 10.36 -7.28
C ASP A 133 -9.54 9.67 -6.75
N GLU A 134 -9.57 8.35 -6.80
CA GLU A 134 -10.77 7.57 -6.45
C GLU A 134 -10.93 7.34 -4.94
N GLN A 135 -9.83 7.29 -4.18
CA GLN A 135 -9.89 6.84 -2.79
C GLN A 135 -9.26 7.79 -1.77
N LEU A 136 -8.07 8.35 -2.05
CA LEU A 136 -7.36 9.14 -1.04
C LEU A 136 -7.81 10.60 -1.07
N ILE A 137 -7.71 11.28 -2.20
CA ILE A 137 -8.03 12.71 -2.32
C ILE A 137 -9.44 13.06 -1.82
N PRO A 138 -10.49 12.29 -2.14
CA PRO A 138 -11.84 12.61 -1.68
C PRO A 138 -12.04 12.66 -0.17
N ILE A 139 -11.15 12.01 0.59
CA ILE A 139 -11.27 11.92 2.05
C ILE A 139 -10.35 12.88 2.80
N LEU A 140 -9.47 13.61 2.10
CA LEU A 140 -8.51 14.52 2.72
C LEU A 140 -9.11 15.88 3.09
N GLU A 141 -10.33 16.16 2.67
CA GLU A 141 -11.06 17.41 2.99
C GLU A 141 -10.26 18.67 2.64
N ALA A 142 -9.47 18.62 1.56
CA ALA A 142 -8.55 19.67 1.10
C ALA A 142 -7.57 20.15 2.20
N ARG A 143 -7.17 19.28 3.10
CA ARG A 143 -6.18 19.58 4.15
C ARG A 143 -4.79 19.12 3.73
N PRO A 144 -3.73 19.84 4.15
CA PRO A 144 -2.36 19.40 3.96
C PRO A 144 -2.16 17.97 4.47
N THR A 145 -1.60 17.11 3.64
CA THR A 145 -1.45 15.68 3.95
C THR A 145 -0.01 15.26 3.84
N LEU A 146 0.48 14.49 4.81
CA LEU A 146 1.78 13.84 4.76
C LEU A 146 1.58 12.38 4.34
N LEU A 147 2.05 12.04 3.14
CA LEU A 147 2.01 10.67 2.61
C LEU A 147 3.40 10.03 2.68
N VAL A 148 3.49 8.94 3.44
CA VAL A 148 4.74 8.18 3.63
C VAL A 148 4.74 6.97 2.72
N LEU A 149 5.75 6.87 1.85
CA LEU A 149 5.90 5.85 0.81
C LEU A 149 7.29 5.24 0.81
N ASP A 150 7.42 4.05 0.23
CA ASP A 150 8.71 3.48 -0.17
C ASP A 150 9.28 4.14 -1.44
N LEU A 151 10.54 3.83 -1.74
CA LEU A 151 11.24 4.34 -2.93
C LEU A 151 10.84 3.62 -4.24
N PHE A 152 9.64 3.11 -4.36
CA PHE A 152 9.18 2.47 -5.59
C PHE A 152 9.19 3.45 -6.78
N SER A 153 9.69 2.99 -7.94
CA SER A 153 9.90 3.86 -9.10
C SER A 153 8.62 4.51 -9.63
N ALA A 154 7.49 3.82 -9.54
CA ALA A 154 6.21 4.36 -10.00
C ALA A 154 5.70 5.54 -9.14
N HIS A 155 6.19 5.71 -7.91
CA HIS A 155 5.87 6.86 -7.06
C HIS A 155 6.58 8.15 -7.48
N LYS A 156 7.59 8.05 -8.36
CA LYS A 156 8.47 9.15 -8.76
C LYS A 156 8.23 9.64 -10.19
N THR A 157 7.20 9.16 -10.85
CA THR A 157 6.84 9.66 -12.18
C THR A 157 6.28 11.06 -12.09
N GLU A 158 6.51 11.87 -13.11
CA GLU A 158 6.06 13.26 -13.20
C GLU A 158 4.55 13.35 -12.94
N GLU A 159 3.75 12.50 -13.60
CA GLU A 159 2.30 12.42 -13.44
C GLU A 159 1.87 12.24 -11.96
N VAL A 160 2.57 11.37 -11.22
CA VAL A 160 2.26 11.11 -9.81
C VAL A 160 2.70 12.28 -8.93
N LEU A 161 3.87 12.86 -9.20
CA LEU A 161 4.37 14.00 -8.45
C LEU A 161 3.51 15.25 -8.65
N ASP A 162 3.03 15.48 -9.86
CA ASP A 162 2.11 16.57 -10.18
C ASP A 162 0.77 16.38 -9.46
N THR A 163 0.28 15.13 -9.39
CA THR A 163 -0.96 14.82 -8.65
C THR A 163 -0.79 15.11 -7.15
N PHE A 164 0.36 14.78 -6.56
CA PHE A 164 0.64 15.13 -5.17
C PHE A 164 0.65 16.64 -4.96
N ALA A 165 1.37 17.37 -5.81
CA ALA A 165 1.50 18.82 -5.71
C ALA A 165 0.16 19.54 -5.87
N ALA A 166 -0.68 19.08 -6.81
CA ALA A 166 -2.00 19.67 -7.07
C ALA A 166 -2.99 19.49 -5.90
N ASN A 167 -2.75 18.52 -5.01
CA ASN A 167 -3.65 18.18 -3.91
C ASN A 167 -3.06 18.44 -2.51
N ASP A 168 -2.02 19.26 -2.41
CA ASP A 168 -1.34 19.60 -1.15
C ASP A 168 -0.86 18.37 -0.36
N ILE A 169 -0.38 17.35 -1.08
CA ILE A 169 0.15 16.12 -0.52
C ILE A 169 1.68 16.23 -0.49
N LEU A 170 2.25 16.36 0.71
CA LEU A 170 3.68 16.25 0.91
C LEU A 170 4.08 14.78 1.02
N VAL A 171 5.04 14.37 0.21
CA VAL A 171 5.51 12.98 0.20
C VAL A 171 6.81 12.84 0.97
N SER A 172 6.83 11.91 1.92
CA SER A 172 8.04 11.44 2.61
C SER A 172 8.42 10.06 2.08
N MET A 173 9.56 9.97 1.41
CA MET A 173 10.07 8.71 0.87
C MET A 173 10.98 8.01 1.87
N ILE A 174 10.65 6.78 2.23
CA ILE A 174 11.47 5.93 3.09
C ILE A 174 12.68 5.42 2.29
N PRO A 175 13.92 5.63 2.76
CA PRO A 175 15.11 5.15 2.07
C PRO A 175 15.11 3.63 1.88
N GLY A 176 15.70 3.17 0.76
CA GLY A 176 15.85 1.75 0.49
C GLY A 176 16.60 1.02 1.61
N GLY A 177 16.13 -0.16 1.96
CA GLY A 177 16.66 -0.98 3.06
C GLY A 177 16.15 -0.59 4.46
N CYS A 178 15.41 0.51 4.62
CA CYS A 178 14.87 0.95 5.91
C CYS A 178 13.39 0.56 6.12
N THR A 179 12.68 0.08 5.10
CA THR A 179 11.24 -0.19 5.16
C THR A 179 10.87 -1.14 6.28
N LEU A 180 11.61 -2.25 6.45
CA LEU A 180 11.39 -3.23 7.52
C LEU A 180 11.60 -2.67 8.94
N SER A 181 12.19 -1.49 9.09
CA SER A 181 12.48 -0.88 10.39
C SER A 181 11.61 0.34 10.70
N VAL A 182 11.13 1.05 9.66
CA VAL A 182 10.47 2.35 9.86
C VAL A 182 9.11 2.48 9.16
N GLN A 183 8.77 1.58 8.21
CA GLN A 183 7.48 1.64 7.53
C GLN A 183 6.41 0.91 8.36
N PRO A 184 5.40 1.61 8.90
CA PRO A 184 4.41 1.01 9.81
C PRO A 184 3.71 -0.23 9.26
N LEU A 185 3.38 -0.22 7.96
CA LEU A 185 2.76 -1.36 7.29
C LEU A 185 3.67 -2.58 7.27
N ASP A 186 4.95 -2.41 6.95
CA ASP A 186 5.91 -3.53 6.93
C ASP A 186 6.26 -4.05 8.31
N VAL A 187 6.43 -3.14 9.27
CA VAL A 187 6.84 -3.49 10.65
C VAL A 187 5.75 -4.27 11.37
N SER A 188 4.46 -3.95 11.16
CA SER A 188 3.40 -4.42 12.03
C SER A 188 2.25 -5.11 11.31
N ILE A 189 1.79 -4.57 10.18
CA ILE A 189 0.49 -4.94 9.59
C ILE A 189 0.63 -6.05 8.55
N ASN A 190 1.59 -5.92 7.63
CA ASN A 190 1.74 -6.85 6.51
C ASN A 190 2.01 -8.29 6.97
N CYS A 191 2.77 -8.47 8.05
CA CYS A 191 3.06 -9.78 8.62
C CYS A 191 1.79 -10.43 9.17
N LEU A 192 1.09 -9.72 10.07
CA LEU A 192 -0.17 -10.20 10.67
C LEU A 192 -1.24 -10.49 9.62
N PHE A 193 -1.37 -9.61 8.63
CA PHE A 193 -2.31 -9.79 7.53
C PHE A 193 -2.02 -11.08 6.75
N LYS A 194 -0.76 -11.33 6.39
CA LYS A 194 -0.35 -12.56 5.69
C LYS A 194 -0.56 -13.81 6.56
N ASP A 195 -0.36 -13.72 7.85
CA ASP A 195 -0.58 -14.85 8.76
C ASP A 195 -2.07 -15.18 8.89
N ILE A 196 -2.94 -14.18 8.96
CA ILE A 196 -4.40 -14.38 8.93
C ILE A 196 -4.83 -15.04 7.63
N LEU A 197 -4.32 -14.60 6.49
CA LEU A 197 -4.63 -15.23 5.20
C LEU A 197 -4.21 -16.70 5.16
N ARG A 198 -3.01 -17.03 5.67
CA ARG A 198 -2.52 -18.43 5.74
C ARG A 198 -3.41 -19.33 6.59
N VAL A 199 -3.96 -18.81 7.69
CA VAL A 199 -4.87 -19.56 8.56
C VAL A 199 -6.23 -19.75 7.88
N SER A 200 -6.74 -18.69 7.25
CA SER A 200 -8.04 -18.74 6.55
C SER A 200 -8.04 -19.73 5.38
N ASP A 201 -6.94 -19.78 4.64
CA ASP A 201 -6.79 -20.72 3.50
C ASP A 201 -6.86 -22.18 3.95
N LYS A 202 -6.30 -22.51 5.11
CA LYS A 202 -6.37 -23.86 5.70
C LYS A 202 -7.77 -24.26 6.13
N LEU A 203 -8.60 -23.31 6.54
CA LEU A 203 -9.97 -23.57 7.01
C LEU A 203 -10.97 -23.77 5.85
N THR A 204 -10.61 -23.35 4.64
CA THR A 204 -11.49 -23.44 3.45
C THR A 204 -11.30 -24.75 2.67
N VAL A 205 -10.31 -25.57 3.03
CA VAL A 205 -9.93 -26.81 2.33
C VAL A 205 -10.48 -28.06 3.05
N GLU A 206 -11.17 -27.90 4.18
CA GLU A 206 -11.95 -28.94 4.86
C GLU A 206 -13.43 -28.90 4.43
#